data_bdc12bc0a5a02b15953c3c6fc1c5b5f9
#
_entry.id   bdc12bc0a5a02b15953c3c6fc1c5b5f9
#
_cell.length_a   1.000
_cell.length_b   1.000
_cell.length_c   1.000
_cell.angle_alpha   90.00
_cell.angle_beta   90.00
_cell.angle_gamma   90.00
#
_symmetry.space_group_name_H-M   'P 1'
#
loop_
_entity.id
_entity.type
_entity.pdbx_description
1 polymer ?
#
loop_
_entity_poly.entity_id
_entity_poly.type
_entity_poly.pdbx_seq_one_letter_code
_entity_poly.pdbx_strand_id
1 'polypeptide(L)'
;MNKNIKSKVKELRALMKIRRLDGFIIPHEDEFLTEYTPPSSDRLSWISGFTGSAGLSIINQSSAAIFVDGRYTTQVKMESPSNIFDFEDLAIDSQKKWIRKNCLNGHRLGFNPKVLSLTKFISLKKIADESNIELIETNNLVDEIWLSRPNEPNGKVIRHEERFSGKSFLEKKGDLIEEIDKENADSLFISESDNSCWLLNIRGNDLDFTPLLRCFSIFEKSGDVYLFSNHEVSEKINNYFNKNKILVLPLESILDFIKDKKYRNTLFDPNTTPLEVAQIIQSHSFSFILKPNPCSIMKACKNITELKGSKSAHIRDGVALTKFLFWLENEVEENSIDEITIENKLLEFRKENKELKSLSFSTIAGAASNGAIVHYKANKKTNKILKSGDILLLDSGGQYLDGTTDVTRTVPVFYENNINEEIKDRYTRVLKGHIAIASSIFPKGTKGSDLDPLARKFLLDIGLNYSHGTGHGVGSFLGVHEGPQNISPMGSEELKEGMIISNEPGYYKENEYGIRIENLVYVKQSNGDKNNLKFETLTMSPIDKSLIKVNLLDHKEKGWLNDYHKKVFKEISPFLDNSQKSWLEICCSPIH
;
A
#
# COMPACT_ATOMS: atom_id res chain seq x y z
N MET A 1 16.20 20.56 19.37
CA MET A 1 15.92 19.56 20.44
C MET A 1 14.64 18.83 20.09
N ASN A 2 14.70 17.52 19.88
CA ASN A 2 13.48 16.73 19.68
C ASN A 2 12.68 16.76 21.00
N LYS A 3 11.53 17.44 21.00
CA LYS A 3 10.60 17.43 22.13
C LYS A 3 10.10 16.00 22.35
N ASN A 4 9.99 15.56 23.61
CA ASN A 4 9.39 14.27 23.89
C ASN A 4 7.87 14.31 23.66
N ILE A 5 7.25 13.18 23.42
CA ILE A 5 5.81 13.04 23.09
C ILE A 5 4.93 13.74 24.16
N LYS A 6 5.26 13.57 25.43
CA LYS A 6 4.53 14.21 26.53
C LYS A 6 4.50 15.75 26.41
N SER A 7 5.62 16.38 26.00
CA SER A 7 5.70 17.82 25.79
C SER A 7 4.84 18.25 24.59
N LYS A 8 4.88 17.50 23.48
CA LYS A 8 4.10 17.78 22.27
C LYS A 8 2.60 17.74 22.56
N VAL A 9 2.12 16.69 23.24
CA VAL A 9 0.72 16.56 23.65
C VAL A 9 0.30 17.69 24.60
N LYS A 10 1.18 18.09 25.52
CA LYS A 10 0.91 19.22 26.43
C LYS A 10 0.76 20.54 25.66
N GLU A 11 1.62 20.80 24.67
CA GLU A 11 1.55 22.00 23.83
C GLU A 11 0.29 22.01 22.98
N LEU A 12 -0.07 20.87 22.36
CA LEU A 12 -1.32 20.74 21.61
C LEU A 12 -2.54 21.05 22.51
N ARG A 13 -2.60 20.48 23.72
CA ARG A 13 -3.67 20.76 24.68
C ARG A 13 -3.76 22.23 25.06
N ALA A 14 -2.62 22.91 25.22
CA ALA A 14 -2.59 24.36 25.48
C ALA A 14 -3.15 25.17 24.30
N LEU A 15 -2.77 24.80 23.07
CA LEU A 15 -3.28 25.45 21.87
C LEU A 15 -4.77 25.19 21.67
N MET A 16 -5.25 23.97 21.93
CA MET A 16 -6.68 23.63 21.90
C MET A 16 -7.50 24.53 22.84
N LYS A 17 -7.02 24.79 24.08
CA LYS A 17 -7.67 25.72 25.00
C LYS A 17 -7.79 27.14 24.44
N ILE A 18 -6.73 27.66 23.81
CA ILE A 18 -6.73 28.97 23.16
C ILE A 18 -7.76 29.00 22.03
N ARG A 19 -7.91 27.93 21.27
CA ARG A 19 -8.87 27.76 20.17
C ARG A 19 -10.27 27.37 20.64
N ARG A 20 -10.48 27.24 21.95
CA ARG A 20 -11.76 26.80 22.58
C ARG A 20 -12.21 25.44 22.04
N LEU A 21 -11.27 24.50 21.94
CA LEU A 21 -11.50 23.12 21.55
C LEU A 21 -11.28 22.19 22.75
N ASP A 22 -12.14 21.19 22.88
CA ASP A 22 -12.03 20.17 23.92
C ASP A 22 -11.21 18.99 23.46
N GLY A 23 -11.10 18.78 22.14
CA GLY A 23 -10.26 17.76 21.53
C GLY A 23 -9.85 18.10 20.10
N PHE A 24 -8.90 17.33 19.56
CA PHE A 24 -8.43 17.46 18.19
C PHE A 24 -8.20 16.09 17.57
N ILE A 25 -8.59 15.94 16.29
CA ILE A 25 -8.47 14.71 15.51
C ILE A 25 -7.30 14.85 14.55
N ILE A 26 -6.39 13.87 14.58
CA ILE A 26 -5.15 13.86 13.80
C ILE A 26 -5.11 12.54 13.01
N PRO A 27 -5.55 12.51 11.76
CA PRO A 27 -5.42 11.33 10.91
C PRO A 27 -3.95 11.16 10.44
N HIS A 28 -3.64 9.97 9.94
CA HIS A 28 -2.36 9.67 9.30
C HIS A 28 -2.22 10.42 7.98
N GLU A 29 -3.29 10.50 7.22
CA GLU A 29 -3.31 11.00 5.86
C GLU A 29 -2.85 12.46 5.75
N ASP A 30 -2.25 12.78 4.61
CA ASP A 30 -1.91 14.13 4.19
C ASP A 30 -3.04 14.82 3.39
N GLU A 31 -2.76 15.95 2.80
CA GLU A 31 -3.69 16.74 2.00
C GLU A 31 -4.09 16.06 0.68
N PHE A 32 -3.33 15.03 0.25
CA PHE A 32 -3.61 14.21 -0.94
C PHE A 32 -4.23 12.86 -0.57
N LEU A 33 -4.47 12.62 0.72
CA LEU A 33 -5.02 11.40 1.29
C LEU A 33 -4.24 10.14 0.89
N THR A 34 -2.90 10.25 0.78
CA THR A 34 -2.00 9.16 0.42
C THR A 34 -1.72 8.24 1.62
N GLU A 35 -1.51 6.95 1.38
CA GLU A 35 -1.10 5.99 2.41
C GLU A 35 0.34 6.26 2.89
N TYR A 36 1.26 6.52 1.95
CA TYR A 36 2.62 6.94 2.29
C TYR A 36 2.69 8.45 2.25
N THR A 37 3.05 9.06 3.37
CA THR A 37 3.15 10.52 3.50
C THR A 37 4.61 10.96 3.50
N PRO A 38 4.91 12.15 2.98
CA PRO A 38 6.25 12.71 3.11
C PRO A 38 6.51 13.10 4.58
N PRO A 39 7.79 13.20 5.00
CA PRO A 39 8.15 13.59 6.36
C PRO A 39 7.53 14.90 6.84
N SER A 40 7.20 15.83 5.93
CA SER A 40 6.51 17.09 6.23
C SER A 40 5.06 16.89 6.64
N SER A 41 4.41 15.81 6.23
CA SER A 41 3.00 15.52 6.52
C SER A 41 2.80 14.44 7.60
N ASP A 42 3.87 13.93 8.18
CA ASP A 42 3.86 12.81 9.14
C ASP A 42 3.44 13.24 10.56
N ARG A 43 2.27 13.90 10.64
CA ARG A 43 1.74 14.55 11.85
C ARG A 43 1.41 13.56 12.95
N LEU A 44 0.81 12.42 12.59
CA LEU A 44 0.45 11.37 13.54
C LEU A 44 1.71 10.79 14.20
N SER A 45 2.73 10.47 13.41
CA SER A 45 4.01 9.97 13.92
C SER A 45 4.71 11.03 14.79
N TRP A 46 4.70 12.28 14.36
CA TRP A 46 5.33 13.34 15.13
C TRP A 46 4.70 13.51 16.52
N ILE A 47 3.38 13.51 16.65
CA ILE A 47 2.68 13.75 17.91
C ILE A 47 2.68 12.51 18.83
N SER A 48 2.66 11.31 18.26
CA SER A 48 2.43 10.06 19.00
C SER A 48 3.63 9.12 19.07
N GLY A 49 4.56 9.23 18.11
CA GLY A 49 5.66 8.28 17.89
C GLY A 49 5.29 7.09 17.03
N PHE A 50 4.02 6.88 16.70
CA PHE A 50 3.55 5.78 15.86
C PHE A 50 3.88 6.04 14.38
N THR A 51 4.59 5.10 13.74
CA THR A 51 5.11 5.23 12.36
C THR A 51 4.38 4.37 11.32
N GLY A 52 3.27 3.74 11.68
CA GLY A 52 2.46 2.94 10.74
C GLY A 52 1.75 3.79 9.71
N SER A 53 1.44 3.20 8.54
CA SER A 53 0.85 3.89 7.39
C SER A 53 -0.68 4.01 7.42
N ALA A 54 -1.33 3.63 8.51
CA ALA A 54 -2.77 3.79 8.69
C ALA A 54 -3.12 3.99 10.17
N GLY A 55 -3.98 4.96 10.43
CA GLY A 55 -4.46 5.25 11.78
C GLY A 55 -4.90 6.69 11.96
N LEU A 56 -5.40 6.97 13.15
CA LEU A 56 -5.69 8.33 13.58
C LEU A 56 -5.49 8.45 15.09
N SER A 57 -5.27 9.67 15.58
CA SER A 57 -5.29 9.95 17.02
C SER A 57 -6.42 10.93 17.34
N ILE A 58 -7.09 10.71 18.47
CA ILE A 58 -7.98 11.68 19.08
C ILE A 58 -7.37 12.08 20.42
N ILE A 59 -7.06 13.35 20.57
CA ILE A 59 -6.47 13.91 21.80
C ILE A 59 -7.46 14.91 22.37
N ASN A 60 -7.95 14.67 23.59
CA ASN A 60 -8.73 15.65 24.35
C ASN A 60 -7.91 16.23 25.51
N GLN A 61 -8.52 17.07 26.35
CA GLN A 61 -7.83 17.78 27.44
C GLN A 61 -7.27 16.82 28.52
N SER A 62 -7.85 15.63 28.71
CA SER A 62 -7.51 14.69 29.79
C SER A 62 -7.01 13.33 29.28
N SER A 63 -7.49 12.86 28.15
CA SER A 63 -7.18 11.54 27.56
C SER A 63 -6.70 11.66 26.12
N ALA A 64 -6.14 10.59 25.57
CA ALA A 64 -5.75 10.48 24.18
C ALA A 64 -5.81 9.02 23.73
N ALA A 65 -6.15 8.77 22.47
CA ALA A 65 -6.09 7.44 21.87
C ALA A 65 -5.41 7.48 20.51
N ILE A 66 -4.83 6.34 20.14
CA ILE A 66 -4.38 6.03 18.79
C ILE A 66 -5.19 4.84 18.30
N PHE A 67 -5.86 5.02 17.18
CA PHE A 67 -6.66 4.00 16.51
C PHE A 67 -5.85 3.45 15.35
N VAL A 68 -5.67 2.14 15.29
CA VAL A 68 -4.90 1.45 14.25
C VAL A 68 -5.66 0.24 13.72
N ASP A 69 -5.38 -0.16 12.48
CA ASP A 69 -5.90 -1.42 11.95
C ASP A 69 -5.09 -2.64 12.43
N GLY A 70 -5.54 -3.82 12.04
CA GLY A 70 -4.97 -5.09 12.52
C GLY A 70 -3.48 -5.30 12.19
N ARG A 71 -2.92 -4.58 11.21
CA ARG A 71 -1.48 -4.64 10.84
C ARG A 71 -0.58 -4.03 11.91
N TYR A 72 -1.10 -3.09 12.70
CA TYR A 72 -0.31 -2.21 13.57
C TYR A 72 -0.58 -2.40 15.07
N THR A 73 -1.38 -3.38 15.47
CA THR A 73 -1.75 -3.60 16.88
C THR A 73 -0.56 -3.86 17.81
N THR A 74 0.49 -4.51 17.32
CA THR A 74 1.73 -4.74 18.05
C THR A 74 2.67 -3.54 17.96
N GLN A 75 2.83 -2.96 16.77
CA GLN A 75 3.76 -1.85 16.53
C GLN A 75 3.39 -0.61 17.35
N VAL A 76 2.11 -0.22 17.40
CA VAL A 76 1.66 0.96 18.16
C VAL A 76 2.03 0.87 19.65
N LYS A 77 1.96 -0.32 20.24
CA LYS A 77 2.34 -0.55 21.65
C LYS A 77 3.85 -0.43 21.90
N MET A 78 4.66 -0.72 20.87
CA MET A 78 6.12 -0.63 20.97
C MET A 78 6.63 0.80 20.75
N GLU A 79 5.95 1.58 19.91
CA GLU A 79 6.41 2.91 19.48
C GLU A 79 5.80 4.06 20.29
N SER A 80 4.59 3.89 20.80
CA SER A 80 3.84 4.95 21.49
C SER A 80 3.73 4.71 23.00
N PRO A 81 3.83 5.76 23.83
CA PRO A 81 3.79 5.60 25.29
C PRO A 81 2.37 5.30 25.81
N SER A 82 2.19 4.10 26.38
CA SER A 82 0.90 3.64 26.94
C SER A 82 0.39 4.43 28.15
N ASN A 83 1.25 5.23 28.78
CA ASN A 83 0.84 6.15 29.85
C ASN A 83 0.29 7.49 29.33
N ILE A 84 0.23 7.69 28.02
CA ILE A 84 -0.33 8.88 27.36
C ILE A 84 -1.50 8.49 26.49
N PHE A 85 -1.41 7.37 25.75
CA PHE A 85 -2.39 6.95 24.74
C PHE A 85 -3.05 5.61 25.11
N ASP A 86 -4.36 5.54 24.92
CA ASP A 86 -5.08 4.29 24.74
C ASP A 86 -4.82 3.78 23.30
N PHE A 87 -4.75 2.45 23.12
CA PHE A 87 -4.59 1.83 21.80
C PHE A 87 -5.87 1.10 21.44
N GLU A 88 -6.51 1.53 20.37
CA GLU A 88 -7.85 1.10 19.97
C GLU A 88 -7.86 0.63 18.51
N ASP A 89 -8.85 -0.16 18.16
CA ASP A 89 -9.10 -0.56 16.78
C ASP A 89 -9.62 0.63 15.93
N LEU A 90 -9.18 0.72 14.68
CA LEU A 90 -9.56 1.80 13.75
C LEU A 90 -11.05 1.77 13.34
N ALA A 91 -11.76 0.69 13.64
CA ALA A 91 -13.17 0.56 13.31
C ALA A 91 -14.03 1.68 13.90
N ILE A 92 -15.05 2.08 13.16
CA ILE A 92 -15.98 3.17 13.52
C ILE A 92 -16.61 2.95 14.91
N ASP A 93 -16.96 1.71 15.23
CA ASP A 93 -17.56 1.37 16.54
C ASP A 93 -16.59 1.58 17.71
N SER A 94 -15.28 1.33 17.52
CA SER A 94 -14.27 1.59 18.53
C SER A 94 -14.07 3.09 18.74
N GLN A 95 -13.99 3.86 17.67
CA GLN A 95 -13.95 5.34 17.73
C GLN A 95 -15.16 5.89 18.48
N LYS A 96 -16.38 5.42 18.15
CA LYS A 96 -17.61 5.82 18.81
C LYS A 96 -17.61 5.49 20.31
N LYS A 97 -17.19 4.28 20.69
CA LYS A 97 -17.09 3.87 22.10
C LYS A 97 -16.12 4.74 22.88
N TRP A 98 -14.94 5.01 22.31
CA TRP A 98 -13.93 5.85 22.96
C TRP A 98 -14.41 7.30 23.12
N ILE A 99 -15.00 7.88 22.07
CA ILE A 99 -15.57 9.24 22.09
C ILE A 99 -16.65 9.36 23.18
N ARG A 100 -17.60 8.42 23.24
CA ARG A 100 -18.66 8.42 24.26
C ARG A 100 -18.14 8.28 25.69
N LYS A 101 -17.04 7.58 25.88
CA LYS A 101 -16.41 7.41 27.20
C LYS A 101 -15.62 8.65 27.63
N ASN A 102 -14.94 9.30 26.70
CA ASN A 102 -13.91 10.29 27.01
C ASN A 102 -14.29 11.73 26.66
N CYS A 103 -15.39 11.95 25.93
CA CYS A 103 -15.89 13.28 25.60
C CYS A 103 -17.23 13.52 26.30
N LEU A 104 -17.42 14.74 26.80
CA LEU A 104 -18.67 15.16 27.43
C LEU A 104 -19.64 15.71 26.38
N ASN A 105 -20.90 15.73 26.72
CA ASN A 105 -21.96 16.37 25.95
C ASN A 105 -21.63 17.85 25.65
N GLY A 106 -21.72 18.27 24.40
CA GLY A 106 -21.38 19.62 23.96
C GLY A 106 -19.87 19.87 23.75
N HIS A 107 -19.00 18.85 23.90
CA HIS A 107 -17.58 19.01 23.57
C HIS A 107 -17.37 19.37 22.11
N ARG A 108 -16.37 20.21 21.86
CA ARG A 108 -15.97 20.72 20.55
C ARG A 108 -14.69 20.00 20.09
N LEU A 109 -14.81 19.12 19.10
CA LEU A 109 -13.67 18.42 18.51
C LEU A 109 -13.24 19.12 17.22
N GLY A 110 -12.00 19.65 17.23
CA GLY A 110 -11.38 20.25 16.06
C GLY A 110 -10.85 19.20 15.09
N PHE A 111 -10.89 19.50 13.80
CA PHE A 111 -10.25 18.69 12.75
C PHE A 111 -9.86 19.57 11.56
N ASN A 112 -8.93 19.08 10.73
CA ASN A 112 -8.52 19.77 9.51
C ASN A 112 -9.26 19.16 8.29
N PRO A 113 -10.08 19.95 7.54
CA PRO A 113 -10.83 19.44 6.38
C PRO A 113 -9.96 19.08 5.18
N LYS A 114 -8.69 19.48 5.16
CA LYS A 114 -7.74 19.15 4.08
C LYS A 114 -7.24 17.71 4.13
N VAL A 115 -7.22 17.10 5.33
CA VAL A 115 -6.64 15.76 5.56
C VAL A 115 -7.71 14.72 5.93
N LEU A 116 -8.95 14.99 5.59
CA LEU A 116 -10.10 14.12 5.84
C LEU A 116 -10.96 14.04 4.58
N SER A 117 -11.25 12.81 4.10
CA SER A 117 -12.16 12.66 2.96
C SER A 117 -13.61 12.94 3.33
N LEU A 118 -14.44 13.25 2.32
CA LEU A 118 -15.88 13.48 2.52
C LEU A 118 -16.55 12.27 3.21
N THR A 119 -16.25 11.04 2.77
CA THR A 119 -16.81 9.82 3.38
C THR A 119 -16.40 9.65 4.85
N LYS A 120 -15.12 9.89 5.17
CA LYS A 120 -14.64 9.84 6.57
C LYS A 120 -15.30 10.91 7.43
N PHE A 121 -15.47 12.12 6.89
CA PHE A 121 -16.18 13.19 7.58
C PHE A 121 -17.64 12.82 7.85
N ILE A 122 -18.37 12.28 6.87
CA ILE A 122 -19.77 11.84 7.06
C ILE A 122 -19.87 10.81 8.20
N SER A 123 -18.93 9.85 8.23
CA SER A 123 -18.88 8.84 9.31
C SER A 123 -18.59 9.46 10.67
N LEU A 124 -17.62 10.36 10.73
CA LEU A 124 -17.27 11.10 11.95
C LEU A 124 -18.42 12.00 12.43
N LYS A 125 -19.09 12.70 11.51
CA LYS A 125 -20.25 13.55 11.79
C LYS A 125 -21.37 12.73 12.41
N LYS A 126 -21.66 11.54 11.88
CA LYS A 126 -22.65 10.63 12.46
C LYS A 126 -22.29 10.25 13.91
N ILE A 127 -21.02 9.91 14.18
CA ILE A 127 -20.55 9.62 15.55
C ILE A 127 -20.76 10.84 16.46
N ALA A 128 -20.39 12.02 15.98
CA ALA A 128 -20.48 13.27 16.73
C ALA A 128 -21.94 13.62 17.07
N ASP A 129 -22.85 13.51 16.10
CA ASP A 129 -24.29 13.79 16.30
C ASP A 129 -24.90 12.80 17.31
N GLU A 130 -24.60 11.50 17.18
CA GLU A 130 -25.07 10.46 18.12
C GLU A 130 -24.46 10.60 19.53
N SER A 131 -23.37 11.33 19.66
CA SER A 131 -22.68 11.57 20.94
C SER A 131 -22.87 13.00 21.47
N ASN A 132 -23.69 13.80 20.78
CA ASN A 132 -23.94 15.22 21.03
C ASN A 132 -22.64 16.04 21.18
N ILE A 133 -21.75 15.90 20.18
CA ILE A 133 -20.45 16.56 20.08
C ILE A 133 -20.47 17.48 18.86
N GLU A 134 -19.85 18.65 18.98
CA GLU A 134 -19.68 19.59 17.88
C GLU A 134 -18.34 19.35 17.15
N LEU A 135 -18.38 19.21 15.82
CA LEU A 135 -17.17 19.15 14.97
C LEU A 135 -16.82 20.55 14.47
N ILE A 136 -15.58 20.97 14.70
CA ILE A 136 -15.08 22.32 14.37
C ILE A 136 -13.98 22.20 13.32
N GLU A 137 -14.24 22.75 12.14
CA GLU A 137 -13.21 22.90 11.11
C GLU A 137 -12.16 23.93 11.53
N THR A 138 -10.88 23.58 11.42
CA THR A 138 -9.76 24.46 11.74
C THR A 138 -8.51 24.07 10.97
N ASN A 139 -7.51 24.96 10.96
CA ASN A 139 -6.18 24.60 10.50
C ASN A 139 -5.60 23.46 11.34
N ASN A 140 -4.59 22.78 10.80
CA ASN A 140 -3.95 21.70 11.53
C ASN A 140 -3.16 22.23 12.72
N LEU A 141 -3.63 21.98 13.94
CA LEU A 141 -2.99 22.49 15.15
C LEU A 141 -1.60 21.88 15.39
N VAL A 142 -1.33 20.68 14.82
CA VAL A 142 0.00 20.06 14.91
C VAL A 142 1.01 20.91 14.15
N ASP A 143 0.65 21.44 12.99
CA ASP A 143 1.53 22.27 12.16
C ASP A 143 1.93 23.57 12.89
N GLU A 144 1.05 24.13 13.70
CA GLU A 144 1.33 25.36 14.47
C GLU A 144 2.38 25.12 15.59
N ILE A 145 2.46 23.92 16.14
CA ILE A 145 3.41 23.58 17.22
C ILE A 145 4.65 22.83 16.75
N TRP A 146 4.65 22.33 15.50
CA TRP A 146 5.76 21.61 14.90
C TRP A 146 6.76 22.55 14.23
N LEU A 147 7.49 23.32 15.03
CA LEU A 147 8.42 24.35 14.53
C LEU A 147 9.57 23.81 13.67
N SER A 148 9.92 22.53 13.84
CA SER A 148 10.96 21.85 13.05
C SER A 148 10.39 20.98 11.94
N ARG A 149 9.17 21.26 11.48
CA ARG A 149 8.53 20.55 10.37
C ARG A 149 9.42 20.57 9.14
N PRO A 150 9.71 19.42 8.52
CA PRO A 150 10.45 19.38 7.27
C PRO A 150 9.77 20.19 6.15
N ASN A 151 10.54 20.56 5.15
CA ASN A 151 9.97 21.19 3.96
C ASN A 151 9.13 20.20 3.17
N GLU A 152 8.15 20.72 2.44
CA GLU A 152 7.38 19.93 1.47
C GLU A 152 8.31 19.39 0.37
N PRO A 153 8.08 18.17 -0.12
CA PRO A 153 8.87 17.62 -1.20
C PRO A 153 8.69 18.45 -2.48
N ASN A 154 9.76 18.58 -3.23
CA ASN A 154 9.78 19.21 -4.55
C ASN A 154 10.55 18.30 -5.51
N GLY A 155 9.98 17.14 -5.78
CA GLY A 155 10.57 16.10 -6.61
C GLY A 155 10.60 16.46 -8.10
N LYS A 156 11.41 15.73 -8.86
CA LYS A 156 11.49 15.92 -10.31
C LYS A 156 10.31 15.24 -11.00
N VAL A 157 9.68 15.98 -11.92
CA VAL A 157 8.65 15.41 -12.80
C VAL A 157 9.34 14.78 -14.02
N ILE A 158 9.02 13.53 -14.30
CA ILE A 158 9.52 12.79 -15.46
C ILE A 158 8.35 12.30 -16.33
N ARG A 159 8.59 12.17 -17.63
CA ARG A 159 7.63 11.52 -18.54
C ARG A 159 7.76 10.00 -18.41
N HIS A 160 6.63 9.33 -18.24
CA HIS A 160 6.52 7.88 -18.38
C HIS A 160 6.22 7.56 -19.83
N GLU A 161 7.23 7.06 -20.56
CA GLU A 161 7.13 6.90 -22.01
C GLU A 161 6.16 5.80 -22.41
N GLU A 162 5.53 5.94 -23.58
CA GLU A 162 4.50 5.02 -24.11
C GLU A 162 4.99 3.59 -24.29
N ARG A 163 6.31 3.39 -24.50
CA ARG A 163 6.91 2.04 -24.53
C ARG A 163 6.76 1.28 -23.21
N PHE A 164 6.48 1.98 -22.09
CA PHE A 164 6.21 1.39 -20.78
C PHE A 164 4.73 1.44 -20.42
N SER A 165 4.06 2.58 -20.67
CA SER A 165 2.64 2.77 -20.33
C SER A 165 1.67 2.10 -21.32
N GLY A 166 2.14 1.75 -22.51
CA GLY A 166 1.36 1.07 -23.55
C GLY A 166 0.24 1.88 -24.19
N LYS A 167 -0.16 3.01 -23.60
CA LYS A 167 -1.14 3.95 -24.12
C LYS A 167 -0.62 5.38 -24.01
N SER A 168 -0.83 6.18 -25.03
CA SER A 168 -0.58 7.62 -25.00
C SER A 168 -1.58 8.33 -24.09
N PHE A 169 -1.26 9.57 -23.68
CA PHE A 169 -2.23 10.43 -22.99
C PHE A 169 -3.51 10.66 -23.82
N LEU A 170 -3.38 10.81 -25.13
CA LEU A 170 -4.54 11.07 -26.00
C LEU A 170 -5.50 9.88 -26.07
N GLU A 171 -4.99 8.65 -26.06
CA GLU A 171 -5.83 7.44 -25.98
C GLU A 171 -6.54 7.35 -24.64
N LYS A 172 -5.81 7.52 -23.51
CA LYS A 172 -6.40 7.53 -22.17
C LYS A 172 -7.43 8.65 -22.00
N LYS A 173 -7.15 9.81 -22.56
CA LYS A 173 -8.08 10.95 -22.62
C LYS A 173 -9.37 10.59 -23.34
N GLY A 174 -9.29 9.91 -24.49
CA GLY A 174 -10.45 9.44 -25.23
C GLY A 174 -11.31 8.49 -24.42
N ASP A 175 -10.68 7.47 -23.84
CA ASP A 175 -11.34 6.50 -22.96
C ASP A 175 -12.03 7.20 -21.75
N LEU A 176 -11.38 8.21 -21.15
CA LEU A 176 -11.93 8.92 -20.00
C LEU A 176 -13.13 9.82 -20.38
N ILE A 177 -13.11 10.46 -21.55
CA ILE A 177 -14.25 11.24 -22.06
C ILE A 177 -15.50 10.34 -22.16
N GLU A 178 -15.34 9.11 -22.67
CA GLU A 178 -16.45 8.15 -22.77
C GLU A 178 -17.01 7.79 -21.38
N GLU A 179 -16.15 7.61 -20.38
CA GLU A 179 -16.59 7.27 -19.01
C GLU A 179 -17.34 8.42 -18.34
N ILE A 180 -16.84 9.66 -18.43
CA ILE A 180 -17.53 10.81 -17.82
C ILE A 180 -18.82 11.19 -18.57
N ASP A 181 -18.89 10.89 -19.89
CA ASP A 181 -20.11 11.09 -20.67
C ASP A 181 -21.24 10.14 -20.27
N LYS A 182 -20.92 8.87 -19.99
CA LYS A 182 -21.89 7.88 -19.46
C LYS A 182 -22.53 8.36 -18.14
N GLU A 183 -21.80 9.13 -17.36
CA GLU A 183 -22.27 9.68 -16.10
C GLU A 183 -22.97 11.05 -16.27
N ASN A 184 -23.07 11.61 -17.49
CA ASN A 184 -23.56 12.96 -17.77
C ASN A 184 -22.78 14.06 -17.00
N ALA A 185 -21.51 13.82 -16.70
CA ALA A 185 -20.64 14.81 -16.11
C ALA A 185 -20.00 15.69 -17.19
N ASP A 186 -19.72 16.95 -16.85
CA ASP A 186 -18.95 17.86 -17.70
C ASP A 186 -17.53 18.08 -17.19
N SER A 187 -17.28 17.69 -15.96
CA SER A 187 -15.96 17.71 -15.34
C SER A 187 -15.76 16.54 -14.35
N LEU A 188 -14.51 16.15 -14.18
CA LEU A 188 -14.05 15.17 -13.20
C LEU A 188 -12.96 15.81 -12.33
N PHE A 189 -13.16 15.85 -11.04
CA PHE A 189 -12.09 16.16 -10.10
C PHE A 189 -11.34 14.87 -9.74
N ILE A 190 -10.03 14.85 -9.97
CA ILE A 190 -9.13 13.74 -9.67
C ILE A 190 -8.27 14.12 -8.47
N SER A 191 -8.61 13.60 -7.32
CA SER A 191 -7.91 13.82 -6.05
C SER A 191 -6.68 12.93 -5.89
N GLU A 192 -6.72 11.72 -6.44
CA GLU A 192 -5.63 10.76 -6.32
C GLU A 192 -4.48 11.14 -7.25
N SER A 193 -3.34 11.45 -6.65
CA SER A 193 -2.13 11.85 -7.39
C SER A 193 -1.63 10.76 -8.35
N ASP A 194 -1.78 9.49 -7.99
CA ASP A 194 -1.41 8.35 -8.84
C ASP A 194 -2.32 8.21 -10.07
N ASN A 195 -3.63 8.50 -9.95
CA ASN A 195 -4.56 8.56 -11.08
C ASN A 195 -4.18 9.68 -12.04
N SER A 196 -3.84 10.87 -11.52
CA SER A 196 -3.34 11.99 -12.31
C SER A 196 -2.02 11.63 -13.02
N CYS A 197 -1.07 11.04 -12.30
CA CYS A 197 0.19 10.59 -12.86
C CYS A 197 0.04 9.52 -13.94
N TRP A 198 -0.87 8.56 -13.72
CA TRP A 198 -1.20 7.52 -14.71
C TRP A 198 -1.85 8.11 -15.95
N LEU A 199 -2.87 8.95 -15.79
CA LEU A 199 -3.60 9.58 -16.89
C LEU A 199 -2.66 10.39 -17.78
N LEU A 200 -1.85 11.25 -17.16
CA LEU A 200 -0.97 12.20 -17.86
C LEU A 200 0.37 11.58 -18.32
N ASN A 201 0.60 10.30 -18.11
CA ASN A 201 1.87 9.64 -18.40
C ASN A 201 3.09 10.39 -17.79
N ILE A 202 2.97 10.80 -16.56
CA ILE A 202 4.06 11.41 -15.78
C ILE A 202 4.33 10.61 -14.51
N ARG A 203 5.51 10.79 -13.95
CA ARG A 203 5.90 10.27 -12.63
C ARG A 203 6.66 11.36 -11.90
N GLY A 204 6.74 11.24 -10.59
CA GLY A 204 7.51 12.12 -9.73
C GLY A 204 8.32 11.32 -8.72
N ASN A 205 9.03 12.00 -7.84
CA ASN A 205 9.74 11.40 -6.72
C ASN A 205 9.52 12.18 -5.42
N ASP A 206 8.26 12.55 -5.17
CA ASP A 206 7.86 13.23 -3.94
C ASP A 206 7.83 12.28 -2.74
N LEU A 207 7.63 10.99 -2.99
CA LEU A 207 7.62 9.94 -1.98
C LEU A 207 8.76 8.96 -2.25
N ASP A 208 9.33 8.41 -1.18
CA ASP A 208 10.53 7.56 -1.26
C ASP A 208 10.33 6.29 -2.12
N PHE A 209 9.14 5.68 -2.07
CA PHE A 209 8.88 4.38 -2.66
C PHE A 209 7.85 4.42 -3.79
N THR A 210 7.09 5.48 -3.90
CA THR A 210 6.02 5.62 -4.88
C THR A 210 6.38 6.70 -5.89
N PRO A 211 6.60 6.36 -7.16
CA PRO A 211 7.05 7.31 -8.17
C PRO A 211 5.90 8.21 -8.65
N LEU A 212 5.38 9.07 -7.80
CA LEU A 212 4.31 10.00 -8.11
C LEU A 212 4.69 11.46 -7.85
N LEU A 213 3.98 12.35 -8.52
CA LEU A 213 3.91 13.78 -8.27
C LEU A 213 2.69 14.04 -7.39
N ARG A 214 2.85 14.69 -6.25
CA ARG A 214 1.73 15.11 -5.40
C ARG A 214 0.99 16.25 -6.07
N CYS A 215 -0.21 15.98 -6.58
CA CYS A 215 -1.00 16.91 -7.36
C CYS A 215 -2.48 16.56 -7.31
N PHE A 216 -3.31 17.55 -7.65
CA PHE A 216 -4.70 17.33 -8.04
C PHE A 216 -4.85 17.62 -9.54
N SER A 217 -5.90 17.10 -10.16
CA SER A 217 -6.25 17.52 -11.51
C SER A 217 -7.75 17.65 -11.69
N ILE A 218 -8.13 18.51 -12.65
CA ILE A 218 -9.50 18.61 -13.15
C ILE A 218 -9.46 18.28 -14.63
N PHE A 219 -10.31 17.36 -15.01
CA PHE A 219 -10.49 16.93 -16.39
C PHE A 219 -11.88 17.38 -16.88
N GLU A 220 -11.93 18.15 -17.95
CA GLU A 220 -13.19 18.59 -18.57
C GLU A 220 -13.59 17.68 -19.71
N LYS A 221 -14.89 17.47 -19.93
CA LYS A 221 -15.43 16.72 -21.08
C LYS A 221 -14.98 17.29 -22.42
N SER A 222 -14.65 18.59 -22.51
CA SER A 222 -13.99 19.21 -23.66
C SER A 222 -12.64 18.58 -24.00
N GLY A 223 -12.05 17.89 -23.02
CA GLY A 223 -10.71 17.33 -23.06
C GLY A 223 -9.61 18.28 -22.58
N ASP A 224 -9.98 19.41 -21.99
CA ASP A 224 -9.02 20.27 -21.31
C ASP A 224 -8.64 19.68 -19.95
N VAL A 225 -7.37 19.83 -19.56
CA VAL A 225 -6.82 19.28 -18.32
C VAL A 225 -6.08 20.37 -17.55
N TYR A 226 -6.44 20.51 -16.29
CA TYR A 226 -5.80 21.42 -15.34
C TYR A 226 -5.09 20.59 -14.28
N LEU A 227 -3.77 20.72 -14.23
CA LEU A 227 -2.90 20.05 -13.24
C LEU A 227 -2.50 21.07 -12.17
N PHE A 228 -2.92 20.85 -10.93
CA PHE A 228 -2.59 21.70 -9.79
C PHE A 228 -1.37 21.15 -9.06
N SER A 229 -0.25 21.86 -9.19
CA SER A 229 1.02 21.44 -8.63
C SER A 229 1.99 22.62 -8.51
N ASN A 230 2.81 22.64 -7.46
CA ASN A 230 3.85 23.67 -7.25
C ASN A 230 5.23 23.24 -7.74
N HIS A 231 5.33 22.14 -8.48
CA HIS A 231 6.60 21.62 -8.97
C HIS A 231 7.10 22.39 -10.19
N GLU A 232 8.40 22.67 -10.17
CA GLU A 232 9.08 23.13 -11.37
C GLU A 232 9.23 21.97 -12.37
N VAL A 233 8.85 22.21 -13.60
CA VAL A 233 8.95 21.22 -14.67
C VAL A 233 10.06 21.59 -15.65
N SER A 234 10.80 20.59 -16.13
CA SER A 234 11.80 20.79 -17.18
C SER A 234 11.16 21.27 -18.48
N GLU A 235 11.95 21.93 -19.34
CA GLU A 235 11.49 22.35 -20.68
C GLU A 235 10.89 21.19 -21.48
N LYS A 236 11.48 19.98 -21.39
CA LYS A 236 10.97 18.77 -22.05
C LYS A 236 9.54 18.42 -21.57
N ILE A 237 9.28 18.52 -20.27
CA ILE A 237 7.96 18.25 -19.69
C ILE A 237 6.99 19.36 -20.05
N ASN A 238 7.42 20.63 -20.00
CA ASN A 238 6.59 21.76 -20.38
C ASN A 238 6.16 21.68 -21.87
N ASN A 239 7.07 21.31 -22.75
CA ASN A 239 6.75 21.06 -24.16
C ASN A 239 5.74 19.91 -24.34
N TYR A 240 5.86 18.86 -23.52
CA TYR A 240 4.87 17.77 -23.51
C TYR A 240 3.48 18.24 -23.04
N PHE A 241 3.43 19.04 -21.96
CA PHE A 241 2.16 19.60 -21.47
C PHE A 241 1.52 20.54 -22.49
N ASN A 242 2.29 21.46 -23.07
CA ASN A 242 1.81 22.39 -24.09
C ASN A 242 1.24 21.66 -25.32
N LYS A 243 1.97 20.64 -25.82
CA LYS A 243 1.52 19.81 -26.95
C LYS A 243 0.18 19.13 -26.68
N ASN A 244 -0.06 18.72 -25.43
CA ASN A 244 -1.25 17.98 -25.02
C ASN A 244 -2.35 18.87 -24.40
N LYS A 245 -2.16 20.20 -24.37
CA LYS A 245 -3.09 21.16 -23.78
C LYS A 245 -3.35 20.90 -22.29
N ILE A 246 -2.31 20.51 -21.56
CA ILE A 246 -2.34 20.36 -20.10
C ILE A 246 -1.87 21.67 -19.50
N LEU A 247 -2.75 22.35 -18.78
CA LEU A 247 -2.42 23.62 -18.12
C LEU A 247 -2.01 23.37 -16.67
N VAL A 248 -0.78 23.75 -16.32
CA VAL A 248 -0.28 23.64 -14.93
C VAL A 248 -0.62 24.92 -14.18
N LEU A 249 -1.24 24.76 -13.01
CA LEU A 249 -1.67 25.85 -12.13
C LEU A 249 -1.09 25.65 -10.73
N PRO A 250 -0.89 26.73 -9.95
CA PRO A 250 -0.49 26.63 -8.55
C PRO A 250 -1.48 25.80 -7.74
N LEU A 251 -0.97 24.93 -6.85
CA LEU A 251 -1.80 24.03 -6.03
C LEU A 251 -2.82 24.79 -5.18
N GLU A 252 -2.42 25.92 -4.61
CA GLU A 252 -3.26 26.79 -3.78
C GLU A 252 -4.42 27.46 -4.54
N SER A 253 -4.35 27.53 -5.87
CA SER A 253 -5.40 28.16 -6.69
C SER A 253 -6.63 27.27 -6.92
N ILE A 254 -6.58 25.99 -6.52
CA ILE A 254 -7.61 25.00 -6.87
C ILE A 254 -9.03 25.39 -6.40
N LEU A 255 -9.18 25.89 -5.16
CA LEU A 255 -10.48 26.25 -4.62
C LEU A 255 -11.10 27.43 -5.37
N ASP A 256 -10.30 28.46 -5.67
CA ASP A 256 -10.75 29.61 -6.43
C ASP A 256 -11.03 29.26 -7.89
N PHE A 257 -10.22 28.41 -8.48
CA PHE A 257 -10.47 27.89 -9.82
C PHE A 257 -11.81 27.18 -9.93
N ILE A 258 -12.17 26.30 -8.98
CA ILE A 258 -13.47 25.62 -8.95
C ILE A 258 -14.62 26.61 -8.80
N LYS A 259 -14.48 27.61 -7.92
CA LYS A 259 -15.49 28.68 -7.73
C LYS A 259 -15.73 29.50 -8.99
N ASP A 260 -14.66 29.82 -9.71
CA ASP A 260 -14.73 30.67 -10.92
C ASP A 260 -15.30 29.90 -12.12
N LYS A 261 -14.94 28.63 -12.27
CA LYS A 261 -15.39 27.77 -13.38
C LYS A 261 -16.88 27.46 -13.34
N LYS A 262 -17.47 27.30 -12.16
CA LYS A 262 -18.91 27.02 -11.96
C LYS A 262 -19.41 25.88 -12.84
N TYR A 263 -18.76 24.73 -12.72
CA TYR A 263 -19.11 23.54 -13.49
C TYR A 263 -20.60 23.20 -13.34
N ARG A 264 -21.19 22.70 -14.43
CA ARG A 264 -22.60 22.31 -14.41
C ARG A 264 -22.80 21.01 -13.63
N ASN A 265 -21.94 19.99 -13.85
CA ASN A 265 -22.06 18.69 -13.20
C ASN A 265 -20.68 18.07 -13.00
N THR A 266 -20.16 18.17 -11.79
CA THR A 266 -18.82 17.67 -11.44
C THR A 266 -18.90 16.27 -10.83
N LEU A 267 -18.19 15.30 -11.42
CA LEU A 267 -17.96 13.99 -10.83
C LEU A 267 -16.75 14.04 -9.91
N PHE A 268 -16.85 13.45 -8.71
CA PHE A 268 -15.72 13.22 -7.83
C PHE A 268 -15.94 12.03 -6.89
N ASP A 269 -14.84 11.39 -6.47
CA ASP A 269 -14.89 10.28 -5.52
C ASP A 269 -14.93 10.79 -4.08
N PRO A 270 -16.00 10.54 -3.32
CA PRO A 270 -16.12 11.00 -1.94
C PRO A 270 -15.12 10.31 -0.98
N ASN A 271 -14.56 9.15 -1.37
CA ASN A 271 -13.61 8.41 -0.53
C ASN A 271 -12.21 9.00 -0.54
N THR A 272 -11.85 9.68 -1.65
CA THR A 272 -10.50 10.20 -1.90
C THR A 272 -10.44 11.71 -2.01
N THR A 273 -11.58 12.38 -2.13
CA THR A 273 -11.63 13.85 -2.22
C THR A 273 -11.58 14.48 -0.81
N PRO A 274 -10.59 15.36 -0.53
CA PRO A 274 -10.55 16.12 0.71
C PRO A 274 -11.83 16.91 0.95
N LEU A 275 -12.28 16.96 2.21
CA LEU A 275 -13.55 17.59 2.56
C LEU A 275 -13.62 19.06 2.12
N GLU A 276 -12.53 19.83 2.28
CA GLU A 276 -12.49 21.24 1.86
C GLU A 276 -12.81 21.40 0.37
N VAL A 277 -12.22 20.54 -0.49
CA VAL A 277 -12.48 20.56 -1.94
C VAL A 277 -13.91 20.10 -2.24
N ALA A 278 -14.36 19.02 -1.59
CA ALA A 278 -15.70 18.48 -1.77
C ALA A 278 -16.79 19.53 -1.43
N GLN A 279 -16.61 20.28 -0.34
CA GLN A 279 -17.52 21.38 0.05
C GLN A 279 -17.57 22.48 -0.99
N ILE A 280 -16.44 22.86 -1.58
CA ILE A 280 -16.39 23.88 -2.64
C ILE A 280 -17.08 23.37 -3.90
N ILE A 281 -16.83 22.12 -4.33
CA ILE A 281 -17.54 21.52 -5.46
C ILE A 281 -19.05 21.52 -5.21
N GLN A 282 -19.49 21.04 -4.04
CA GLN A 282 -20.91 20.95 -3.69
C GLN A 282 -21.62 22.31 -3.63
N SER A 283 -20.91 23.37 -3.25
CA SER A 283 -21.49 24.71 -3.09
C SER A 283 -21.42 25.58 -4.35
N HIS A 284 -20.53 25.28 -5.30
CA HIS A 284 -20.28 26.13 -6.48
C HIS A 284 -20.56 25.45 -7.83
N SER A 285 -20.69 24.12 -7.89
CA SER A 285 -21.25 23.43 -9.06
C SER A 285 -22.78 23.46 -9.03
N PHE A 286 -23.43 23.49 -10.21
CA PHE A 286 -24.90 23.40 -10.28
C PHE A 286 -25.43 22.04 -9.79
N SER A 287 -24.68 20.98 -10.07
CA SER A 287 -24.88 19.63 -9.55
C SER A 287 -23.56 18.90 -9.43
N PHE A 288 -23.56 17.77 -8.72
CA PHE A 288 -22.39 16.93 -8.57
C PHE A 288 -22.77 15.45 -8.51
N ILE A 289 -21.81 14.59 -8.85
CA ILE A 289 -21.96 13.13 -8.86
C ILE A 289 -20.92 12.53 -7.92
N LEU A 290 -21.39 11.76 -6.95
CA LEU A 290 -20.54 11.01 -6.00
C LEU A 290 -20.36 9.59 -6.51
N LYS A 291 -19.23 9.30 -7.15
CA LYS A 291 -18.89 7.97 -7.66
C LYS A 291 -17.38 7.76 -7.61
N PRO A 292 -16.92 6.48 -7.59
CA PRO A 292 -15.50 6.17 -7.74
C PRO A 292 -14.90 6.82 -8.99
N ASN A 293 -13.65 7.23 -8.87
CA ASN A 293 -12.93 7.84 -10.00
C ASN A 293 -12.72 6.79 -11.12
N PRO A 294 -13.19 7.04 -12.34
CA PRO A 294 -13.05 6.07 -13.45
C PRO A 294 -11.58 5.77 -13.80
N CYS A 295 -10.64 6.69 -13.54
CA CYS A 295 -9.22 6.41 -13.74
C CYS A 295 -8.73 5.23 -12.88
N SER A 296 -9.30 5.01 -11.70
CA SER A 296 -8.86 3.93 -10.79
C SER A 296 -9.04 2.56 -11.43
N ILE A 297 -10.21 2.28 -12.02
CA ILE A 297 -10.45 0.99 -12.68
C ILE A 297 -9.69 0.86 -14.01
N MET A 298 -9.56 1.96 -14.77
CA MET A 298 -8.80 1.99 -16.01
C MET A 298 -7.32 1.69 -15.78
N LYS A 299 -6.74 2.25 -14.71
CA LYS A 299 -5.37 2.04 -14.27
C LYS A 299 -5.15 0.62 -13.72
N ALA A 300 -6.11 0.09 -12.99
CA ALA A 300 -6.07 -1.25 -12.41
C ALA A 300 -5.97 -2.35 -13.47
N CYS A 301 -6.69 -2.21 -14.59
CA CYS A 301 -6.69 -3.15 -15.71
C CYS A 301 -5.48 -2.89 -16.63
N LYS A 302 -4.34 -3.48 -16.32
CA LYS A 302 -3.08 -3.31 -17.07
C LYS A 302 -3.23 -3.79 -18.51
N ASN A 303 -2.77 -2.96 -19.44
CA ASN A 303 -2.71 -3.34 -20.86
C ASN A 303 -1.57 -4.35 -21.12
N ILE A 304 -1.51 -4.86 -22.35
CA ILE A 304 -0.54 -5.88 -22.75
C ILE A 304 0.92 -5.42 -22.59
N THR A 305 1.21 -4.13 -22.76
CA THR A 305 2.56 -3.57 -22.59
C THR A 305 2.95 -3.51 -21.12
N GLU A 306 2.07 -3.02 -20.25
CA GLU A 306 2.26 -2.98 -18.80
C GLU A 306 2.42 -4.41 -18.22
N LEU A 307 1.63 -5.39 -18.69
CA LEU A 307 1.77 -6.79 -18.27
C LEU A 307 3.09 -7.42 -18.72
N LYS A 308 3.57 -7.12 -19.95
CA LYS A 308 4.89 -7.56 -20.42
C LYS A 308 6.00 -6.94 -19.61
N GLY A 309 5.89 -5.65 -19.31
CA GLY A 309 6.83 -4.94 -18.46
C GLY A 309 6.88 -5.54 -17.05
N SER A 310 5.73 -5.76 -16.42
CA SER A 310 5.63 -6.39 -15.10
C SER A 310 6.27 -7.78 -15.08
N LYS A 311 6.06 -8.62 -16.09
CA LYS A 311 6.73 -9.92 -16.21
C LYS A 311 8.25 -9.76 -16.25
N SER A 312 8.77 -8.83 -17.04
CA SER A 312 10.19 -8.55 -17.14
C SER A 312 10.77 -8.01 -15.83
N ALA A 313 10.05 -7.14 -15.13
CA ALA A 313 10.44 -6.63 -13.83
C ALA A 313 10.55 -7.76 -12.79
N HIS A 314 9.58 -8.69 -12.75
CA HIS A 314 9.60 -9.82 -11.82
C HIS A 314 10.70 -10.84 -12.10
N ILE A 315 11.12 -11.01 -13.35
CA ILE A 315 12.30 -11.83 -13.67
C ILE A 315 13.56 -11.16 -13.13
N ARG A 316 13.76 -9.86 -13.38
CA ARG A 316 14.91 -9.10 -12.87
C ARG A 316 14.99 -9.10 -11.35
N ASP A 317 13.86 -8.85 -10.70
CA ASP A 317 13.76 -8.87 -9.25
C ASP A 317 13.97 -10.26 -8.66
N GLY A 318 13.42 -11.29 -9.31
CA GLY A 318 13.61 -12.70 -8.96
C GLY A 318 15.07 -13.15 -9.05
N VAL A 319 15.83 -12.64 -10.01
CA VAL A 319 17.29 -12.87 -10.10
C VAL A 319 18.00 -12.27 -8.89
N ALA A 320 17.68 -11.03 -8.53
CA ALA A 320 18.29 -10.35 -7.37
C ALA A 320 17.96 -11.08 -6.05
N LEU A 321 16.69 -11.46 -5.86
CA LEU A 321 16.25 -12.20 -4.68
C LEU A 321 16.87 -13.61 -4.63
N THR A 322 17.00 -14.31 -5.77
CA THR A 322 17.65 -15.63 -5.82
C THR A 322 19.13 -15.55 -5.43
N LYS A 323 19.87 -14.56 -5.96
CA LYS A 323 21.27 -14.30 -5.56
C LYS A 323 21.40 -14.00 -4.08
N PHE A 324 20.45 -13.21 -3.55
CA PHE A 324 20.42 -12.89 -2.13
C PHE A 324 20.16 -14.15 -1.27
N LEU A 325 19.18 -14.99 -1.62
CA LEU A 325 18.88 -16.21 -0.88
C LEU A 325 20.06 -17.19 -0.88
N PHE A 326 20.73 -17.33 -2.03
CA PHE A 326 21.97 -18.10 -2.13
C PHE A 326 23.07 -17.52 -1.21
N TRP A 327 23.27 -16.21 -1.23
CA TRP A 327 24.23 -15.54 -0.36
C TRP A 327 23.87 -15.75 1.12
N LEU A 328 22.61 -15.59 1.49
CA LEU A 328 22.15 -15.73 2.88
C LEU A 328 22.46 -17.13 3.42
N GLU A 329 22.17 -18.18 2.65
CA GLU A 329 22.41 -19.56 3.05
C GLU A 329 23.91 -19.85 3.30
N ASN A 330 24.79 -19.28 2.48
CA ASN A 330 26.23 -19.51 2.61
C ASN A 330 26.90 -18.67 3.70
N GLU A 331 26.44 -17.41 3.89
CA GLU A 331 27.11 -16.47 4.79
C GLU A 331 26.64 -16.54 6.24
N VAL A 332 25.40 -16.98 6.46
CA VAL A 332 24.78 -17.01 7.79
C VAL A 332 25.52 -17.98 8.74
N GLU A 333 26.09 -19.06 8.23
CA GLU A 333 26.85 -20.02 9.04
C GLU A 333 28.18 -19.46 9.55
N GLU A 334 28.81 -18.57 8.79
CA GLU A 334 30.16 -18.07 9.07
C GLU A 334 30.15 -16.69 9.76
N ASN A 335 29.08 -15.91 9.60
CA ASN A 335 29.03 -14.51 10.01
C ASN A 335 27.80 -14.17 10.85
N SER A 336 27.97 -13.25 11.80
CA SER A 336 26.86 -12.67 12.55
C SER A 336 26.09 -11.68 11.67
N ILE A 337 25.05 -12.16 10.98
CA ILE A 337 24.20 -11.36 10.09
C ILE A 337 23.00 -10.83 10.88
N ASP A 338 22.70 -9.56 10.75
CA ASP A 338 21.53 -8.89 11.33
C ASP A 338 20.52 -8.42 10.27
N GLU A 339 19.34 -8.02 10.71
CA GLU A 339 18.24 -7.62 9.83
C GLU A 339 18.59 -6.42 8.96
N ILE A 340 19.34 -5.43 9.48
CA ILE A 340 19.80 -4.25 8.70
C ILE A 340 20.80 -4.67 7.62
N THR A 341 21.67 -5.62 7.91
CA THR A 341 22.61 -6.19 6.93
C THR A 341 21.85 -6.90 5.81
N ILE A 342 20.78 -7.63 6.14
CA ILE A 342 19.89 -8.29 5.16
C ILE A 342 19.25 -7.27 4.22
N GLU A 343 18.64 -6.21 4.77
CA GLU A 343 18.02 -5.15 3.95
C GLU A 343 19.02 -4.53 2.98
N ASN A 344 20.20 -4.17 3.47
CA ASN A 344 21.25 -3.56 2.66
C ASN A 344 21.77 -4.51 1.58
N LYS A 345 21.99 -5.78 1.92
CA LYS A 345 22.52 -6.78 0.98
C LYS A 345 21.54 -7.10 -0.14
N LEU A 346 20.25 -7.23 0.17
CA LEU A 346 19.24 -7.40 -0.86
C LEU A 346 19.16 -6.20 -1.80
N LEU A 347 19.28 -4.98 -1.25
CA LEU A 347 19.33 -3.76 -2.07
C LEU A 347 20.59 -3.73 -2.96
N GLU A 348 21.75 -4.22 -2.50
CA GLU A 348 22.95 -4.34 -3.33
C GLU A 348 22.69 -5.24 -4.54
N PHE A 349 22.12 -6.44 -4.35
CA PHE A 349 21.78 -7.34 -5.46
C PHE A 349 20.76 -6.72 -6.42
N ARG A 350 19.75 -6.00 -5.91
CA ARG A 350 18.81 -5.29 -6.77
C ARG A 350 19.48 -4.20 -7.60
N LYS A 351 20.45 -3.46 -7.02
CA LYS A 351 21.22 -2.40 -7.71
C LYS A 351 22.14 -2.90 -8.81
N GLU A 352 22.47 -4.20 -8.87
CA GLU A 352 23.16 -4.76 -10.02
C GLU A 352 22.35 -4.58 -11.32
N ASN A 353 21.02 -4.47 -11.20
CA ASN A 353 20.16 -4.19 -12.33
C ASN A 353 19.99 -2.67 -12.51
N LYS A 354 20.47 -2.14 -13.65
CA LYS A 354 20.40 -0.71 -14.01
C LYS A 354 18.97 -0.16 -14.19
N GLU A 355 17.99 -1.05 -14.36
CA GLU A 355 16.58 -0.67 -14.53
C GLU A 355 15.88 -0.39 -13.19
N LEU A 356 16.47 -0.76 -12.06
CA LEU A 356 15.95 -0.40 -10.74
C LEU A 356 15.97 1.13 -10.57
N LYS A 357 14.86 1.69 -10.11
CA LYS A 357 14.73 3.14 -9.82
C LYS A 357 14.73 3.42 -8.32
N SER A 358 13.97 2.64 -7.57
CA SER A 358 13.93 2.67 -6.10
C SER A 358 13.41 1.32 -5.58
N LEU A 359 13.33 1.16 -4.27
CA LEU A 359 12.47 0.13 -3.69
C LEU A 359 11.00 0.52 -3.88
N SER A 360 10.09 -0.47 -3.85
CA SER A 360 8.63 -0.24 -3.89
C SER A 360 8.03 0.03 -2.49
N PHE A 361 8.76 -0.34 -1.44
CA PHE A 361 8.51 -0.04 -0.02
C PHE A 361 9.78 -0.31 0.79
N SER A 362 9.77 0.06 2.06
CA SER A 362 10.88 -0.27 2.97
C SER A 362 10.93 -1.77 3.19
N THR A 363 12.06 -2.40 2.88
CA THR A 363 12.23 -3.85 3.07
C THR A 363 11.88 -4.25 4.50
N ILE A 364 11.13 -5.33 4.66
CA ILE A 364 10.79 -5.95 5.94
C ILE A 364 11.68 -7.19 6.08
N ALA A 365 12.63 -7.13 7.01
CA ALA A 365 13.49 -8.26 7.34
C ALA A 365 13.30 -8.60 8.82
N GLY A 366 12.30 -9.44 9.13
CA GLY A 366 11.91 -9.77 10.50
C GLY A 366 12.42 -11.14 10.91
N ALA A 367 13.45 -11.18 11.76
CA ALA A 367 13.98 -12.42 12.34
C ALA A 367 13.22 -12.79 13.61
N ALA A 368 12.85 -14.07 13.75
CA ALA A 368 12.12 -14.60 14.91
C ALA A 368 10.92 -13.72 15.30
N SER A 369 10.85 -13.21 16.53
CA SER A 369 9.71 -12.41 17.00
C SER A 369 9.50 -11.08 16.27
N ASN A 370 10.51 -10.53 15.57
CA ASN A 370 10.31 -9.35 14.73
C ASN A 370 9.47 -9.68 13.48
N GLY A 371 9.54 -10.91 12.97
CA GLY A 371 8.66 -11.38 11.90
C GLY A 371 7.18 -11.43 12.27
N ALA A 372 6.83 -11.41 13.57
CA ALA A 372 5.45 -11.33 14.02
C ALA A 372 4.82 -9.93 13.86
N ILE A 373 5.62 -8.92 13.57
CA ILE A 373 5.17 -7.55 13.29
C ILE A 373 4.98 -7.41 11.79
N VAL A 374 3.74 -7.32 11.33
CA VAL A 374 3.37 -7.43 9.90
C VAL A 374 4.15 -6.47 9.01
N HIS A 375 4.29 -5.20 9.43
CA HIS A 375 5.04 -4.14 8.74
C HIS A 375 6.30 -3.73 9.54
N TYR A 376 7.07 -4.73 9.99
CA TYR A 376 8.28 -4.48 10.75
C TYR A 376 9.28 -3.65 9.94
N LYS A 377 9.93 -2.71 10.61
CA LYS A 377 11.04 -1.93 10.07
C LYS A 377 12.22 -2.02 11.03
N ALA A 378 13.31 -2.61 10.57
CA ALA A 378 14.52 -2.73 11.36
C ALA A 378 15.12 -1.34 11.68
N ASN A 379 15.55 -1.17 12.89
CA ASN A 379 16.25 0.03 13.34
C ASN A 379 17.27 -0.33 14.43
N LYS A 380 18.18 0.59 14.74
CA LYS A 380 19.28 0.34 15.70
C LYS A 380 18.84 -0.21 17.07
N LYS A 381 17.59 -0.04 17.48
CA LYS A 381 17.09 -0.51 18.79
C LYS A 381 16.44 -1.89 18.70
N THR A 382 15.81 -2.20 17.57
CA THR A 382 15.01 -3.44 17.37
C THR A 382 15.74 -4.49 16.55
N ASN A 383 16.81 -4.09 15.83
CA ASN A 383 17.63 -4.94 14.97
C ASN A 383 18.10 -6.20 15.68
N LYS A 384 17.89 -7.35 15.09
CA LYS A 384 18.31 -8.65 15.62
C LYS A 384 19.37 -9.32 14.75
N ILE A 385 20.29 -10.01 15.40
CA ILE A 385 21.19 -10.97 14.78
C ILE A 385 20.42 -12.27 14.59
N LEU A 386 20.52 -12.86 13.39
CA LEU A 386 19.93 -14.15 13.07
C LEU A 386 20.59 -15.27 13.86
N LYS A 387 19.81 -16.20 14.36
CA LYS A 387 20.29 -17.34 15.15
C LYS A 387 19.80 -18.64 14.53
N SER A 388 20.59 -19.69 14.69
CA SER A 388 20.19 -21.04 14.30
C SER A 388 18.84 -21.42 14.93
N GLY A 389 17.94 -21.97 14.12
CA GLY A 389 16.57 -22.31 14.51
C GLY A 389 15.54 -21.21 14.38
N ASP A 390 15.96 -19.96 14.13
CA ASP A 390 15.04 -18.86 13.79
C ASP A 390 14.47 -19.06 12.37
N ILE A 391 13.37 -18.37 12.07
CA ILE A 391 12.92 -18.12 10.71
C ILE A 391 13.00 -16.64 10.42
N LEU A 392 13.34 -16.31 9.18
CA LEU A 392 13.35 -14.95 8.65
C LEU A 392 12.13 -14.75 7.75
N LEU A 393 11.28 -13.79 8.09
CA LEU A 393 10.29 -13.25 7.19
C LEU A 393 10.94 -12.09 6.44
N LEU A 394 11.07 -12.24 5.12
CA LEU A 394 11.66 -11.25 4.22
C LEU A 394 10.62 -10.81 3.20
N ASP A 395 10.20 -9.55 3.28
CA ASP A 395 9.25 -8.94 2.38
C ASP A 395 9.87 -7.71 1.72
N SER A 396 9.81 -7.63 0.39
CA SER A 396 10.58 -6.63 -0.35
C SER A 396 10.14 -6.51 -1.80
N GLY A 397 10.38 -5.34 -2.38
CA GLY A 397 10.08 -5.10 -3.77
C GLY A 397 10.86 -3.95 -4.38
N GLY A 398 10.77 -3.78 -5.69
CA GLY A 398 11.45 -2.75 -6.44
C GLY A 398 10.57 -2.03 -7.44
N GLN A 399 10.90 -0.77 -7.70
CA GLN A 399 10.32 0.05 -8.75
C GLN A 399 11.19 -0.01 -9.99
N TYR A 400 10.62 -0.49 -11.09
CA TYR A 400 11.21 -0.52 -12.41
C TYR A 400 10.35 0.32 -13.36
N LEU A 401 10.94 0.94 -14.40
CA LEU A 401 10.15 1.78 -15.33
C LEU A 401 8.98 1.04 -15.99
N ASP A 402 9.07 -0.28 -16.06
CA ASP A 402 8.10 -1.17 -16.69
C ASP A 402 7.29 -2.02 -15.69
N GLY A 403 7.45 -1.82 -14.37
CA GLY A 403 6.67 -2.54 -13.38
C GLY A 403 7.07 -2.26 -11.94
N THR A 404 6.21 -2.63 -11.03
CA THR A 404 6.44 -2.62 -9.58
C THR A 404 6.41 -4.05 -9.08
N THR A 405 7.37 -4.46 -8.23
CA THR A 405 7.43 -5.81 -7.67
C THR A 405 7.15 -5.80 -6.18
N ASP A 406 6.64 -6.92 -5.71
CA ASP A 406 6.35 -7.23 -4.32
C ASP A 406 6.48 -8.73 -4.10
N VAL A 407 7.18 -9.14 -3.05
CA VAL A 407 7.40 -10.56 -2.75
C VAL A 407 7.78 -10.80 -1.31
N THR A 408 7.07 -11.70 -0.65
CA THR A 408 7.47 -12.21 0.67
C THR A 408 7.95 -13.65 0.57
N ARG A 409 9.06 -13.94 1.24
CA ARG A 409 9.54 -15.30 1.54
C ARG A 409 9.80 -15.45 3.04
N THR A 410 9.35 -16.56 3.59
CA THR A 410 9.78 -17.01 4.92
C THR A 410 10.75 -18.14 4.73
N VAL A 411 11.96 -18.00 5.26
CA VAL A 411 13.06 -18.96 5.12
C VAL A 411 13.65 -19.32 6.49
N PRO A 412 14.14 -20.55 6.68
CA PRO A 412 14.83 -20.90 7.93
C PRO A 412 16.22 -20.26 7.98
N VAL A 413 16.66 -19.95 9.17
CA VAL A 413 18.03 -19.55 9.46
C VAL A 413 18.79 -20.80 9.90
N PHE A 414 19.72 -21.26 9.07
CA PHE A 414 20.48 -22.53 9.20
C PHE A 414 19.64 -23.81 9.01
N TYR A 415 20.20 -24.73 8.23
CA TYR A 415 19.61 -26.04 7.91
C TYR A 415 19.87 -27.12 8.99
N GLU A 416 19.86 -26.79 10.26
CA GLU A 416 19.84 -27.85 11.26
C GLU A 416 18.45 -28.49 11.35
N ASN A 417 18.39 -29.81 11.47
CA ASN A 417 17.19 -30.67 11.45
C ASN A 417 16.15 -30.41 12.57
N ASN A 418 16.19 -29.25 13.23
CA ASN A 418 15.41 -28.93 14.43
C ASN A 418 14.42 -27.77 14.30
N ILE A 419 13.91 -27.51 13.07
CA ILE A 419 12.82 -26.52 12.94
C ILE A 419 11.57 -27.07 13.63
N ASN A 420 11.00 -26.25 14.50
CA ASN A 420 9.81 -26.59 15.29
C ASN A 420 8.67 -27.08 14.37
N GLU A 421 8.10 -28.24 14.68
CA GLU A 421 6.99 -28.85 13.93
C GLU A 421 5.74 -27.95 13.87
N GLU A 422 5.55 -27.06 14.83
CA GLU A 422 4.51 -26.04 14.79
C GLU A 422 4.77 -25.05 13.64
N ILE A 423 5.99 -24.56 13.49
CA ILE A 423 6.37 -23.65 12.40
C ILE A 423 6.10 -24.30 11.04
N LYS A 424 6.52 -25.55 10.85
CA LYS A 424 6.25 -26.31 9.61
C LYS A 424 4.75 -26.48 9.34
N ASP A 425 3.94 -26.79 10.38
CA ASP A 425 2.49 -26.88 10.24
C ASP A 425 1.89 -25.52 9.80
N ARG A 426 2.24 -24.43 10.46
CA ARG A 426 1.72 -23.09 10.15
C ARG A 426 2.16 -22.63 8.75
N TYR A 427 3.44 -22.83 8.42
CA TYR A 427 3.98 -22.53 7.10
C TYR A 427 3.23 -23.27 6.00
N THR A 428 3.01 -24.57 6.18
CA THR A 428 2.30 -25.38 5.20
C THR A 428 0.85 -24.94 5.02
N ARG A 429 0.16 -24.55 6.09
CA ARG A 429 -1.21 -24.02 6.01
C ARG A 429 -1.28 -22.69 5.30
N VAL A 430 -0.32 -21.79 5.53
CA VAL A 430 -0.17 -20.54 4.78
C VAL A 430 0.08 -20.84 3.31
N LEU A 431 0.99 -21.77 2.98
CA LEU A 431 1.26 -22.21 1.60
C LEU A 431 0.01 -22.78 0.93
N LYS A 432 -0.79 -23.60 1.63
CA LYS A 432 -2.07 -24.13 1.09
C LYS A 432 -3.03 -23.01 0.74
N GLY A 433 -3.14 -21.97 1.59
CA GLY A 433 -3.94 -20.79 1.32
C GLY A 433 -3.45 -20.03 0.09
N HIS A 434 -2.14 -19.86 -0.02
CA HIS A 434 -1.49 -19.24 -1.18
C HIS A 434 -1.77 -20.02 -2.48
N ILE A 435 -1.63 -21.35 -2.45
CA ILE A 435 -1.91 -22.23 -3.61
C ILE A 435 -3.40 -22.17 -3.99
N ALA A 436 -4.30 -22.15 -3.00
CA ALA A 436 -5.74 -22.11 -3.25
C ALA A 436 -6.16 -20.87 -4.06
N ILE A 437 -5.60 -19.71 -3.73
CA ILE A 437 -5.79 -18.48 -4.53
C ILE A 437 -5.12 -18.63 -5.90
N ALA A 438 -3.84 -18.96 -5.94
CA ALA A 438 -3.06 -19.00 -7.18
C ALA A 438 -3.61 -19.99 -8.24
N SER A 439 -4.24 -21.07 -7.81
CA SER A 439 -4.85 -22.11 -8.66
C SER A 439 -6.34 -21.90 -8.94
N SER A 440 -6.97 -20.87 -8.36
CA SER A 440 -8.41 -20.66 -8.50
C SER A 440 -8.81 -20.31 -9.94
N ILE A 441 -9.96 -20.85 -10.35
CA ILE A 441 -10.70 -20.47 -11.57
C ILE A 441 -12.06 -19.98 -11.11
N PHE A 442 -12.45 -18.80 -11.54
CA PHE A 442 -13.65 -18.13 -11.05
C PHE A 442 -14.41 -17.42 -12.18
N PRO A 443 -15.74 -17.30 -12.09
CA PRO A 443 -16.53 -16.62 -13.10
C PRO A 443 -16.25 -15.11 -13.13
N LYS A 444 -16.50 -14.45 -14.27
CA LYS A 444 -16.56 -12.99 -14.37
C LYS A 444 -17.60 -12.47 -13.37
N GLY A 445 -17.34 -11.32 -12.76
CA GLY A 445 -18.17 -10.75 -11.70
C GLY A 445 -17.75 -11.16 -10.28
N THR A 446 -16.79 -12.11 -10.14
CA THR A 446 -16.25 -12.50 -8.83
C THR A 446 -15.52 -11.33 -8.19
N LYS A 447 -15.74 -11.10 -6.91
CA LYS A 447 -15.11 -10.07 -6.09
C LYS A 447 -13.96 -10.66 -5.26
N GLY A 448 -13.08 -9.80 -4.78
CA GLY A 448 -12.00 -10.25 -3.92
C GLY A 448 -12.48 -10.87 -2.60
N SER A 449 -13.61 -10.40 -2.07
CA SER A 449 -14.27 -10.99 -0.88
C SER A 449 -14.76 -12.43 -1.09
N ASP A 450 -15.04 -12.84 -2.33
CA ASP A 450 -15.45 -14.20 -2.63
C ASP A 450 -14.28 -15.19 -2.59
N LEU A 451 -13.06 -14.69 -2.85
CA LEU A 451 -11.82 -15.48 -2.89
C LEU A 451 -11.07 -15.51 -1.56
N ASP A 452 -11.15 -14.45 -0.74
CA ASP A 452 -10.45 -14.36 0.54
C ASP A 452 -10.65 -15.57 1.46
N PRO A 453 -11.86 -16.17 1.59
CA PRO A 453 -12.06 -17.37 2.39
C PRO A 453 -11.22 -18.58 1.95
N LEU A 454 -10.84 -18.69 0.68
CA LEU A 454 -10.02 -19.79 0.17
C LEU A 454 -8.62 -19.77 0.80
N ALA A 455 -8.03 -18.58 0.96
CA ALA A 455 -6.74 -18.42 1.59
C ALA A 455 -6.77 -18.69 3.10
N ARG A 456 -7.84 -18.25 3.78
CA ARG A 456 -7.95 -18.35 5.24
C ARG A 456 -8.33 -19.72 5.74
N LYS A 457 -9.00 -20.53 4.92
CA LYS A 457 -9.60 -21.82 5.28
C LYS A 457 -8.66 -22.69 6.13
N PHE A 458 -7.43 -22.90 5.67
CA PHE A 458 -6.51 -23.86 6.28
C PHE A 458 -5.98 -23.44 7.67
N LEU A 459 -5.98 -22.14 7.97
CA LEU A 459 -5.71 -21.62 9.31
C LEU A 459 -6.98 -21.66 10.16
N LEU A 460 -8.14 -21.27 9.59
CA LEU A 460 -9.42 -21.31 10.29
C LEU A 460 -9.81 -22.73 10.73
N ASP A 461 -9.44 -23.76 9.97
CA ASP A 461 -9.67 -25.18 10.31
C ASP A 461 -9.03 -25.58 11.66
N ILE A 462 -8.06 -24.79 12.15
CA ILE A 462 -7.41 -25.00 13.45
C ILE A 462 -7.58 -23.80 14.40
N GLY A 463 -8.57 -22.95 14.16
CA GLY A 463 -8.89 -21.81 15.02
C GLY A 463 -7.92 -20.63 14.92
N LEU A 464 -7.09 -20.55 13.85
CA LEU A 464 -6.14 -19.48 13.62
C LEU A 464 -6.58 -18.58 12.45
N ASN A 465 -6.06 -17.35 12.41
CA ASN A 465 -6.33 -16.39 11.34
C ASN A 465 -5.21 -15.33 11.29
N TYR A 466 -5.27 -14.45 10.29
CA TYR A 466 -4.43 -13.25 10.18
C TYR A 466 -5.32 -12.01 9.99
N SER A 467 -4.81 -10.84 10.38
CA SER A 467 -5.59 -9.60 10.52
C SER A 467 -5.47 -8.63 9.33
N HIS A 468 -4.68 -8.96 8.32
CA HIS A 468 -4.56 -8.16 7.09
C HIS A 468 -5.36 -8.76 5.92
N GLY A 469 -5.46 -8.06 4.80
CA GLY A 469 -6.03 -8.58 3.55
C GLY A 469 -5.18 -9.71 2.99
N THR A 470 -5.80 -10.62 2.24
CA THR A 470 -5.05 -11.69 1.53
C THR A 470 -4.28 -11.14 0.33
N GLY A 471 -4.68 -9.97 -0.17
CA GLY A 471 -3.99 -9.31 -1.27
C GLY A 471 -4.54 -7.93 -1.58
N HIS A 472 -3.70 -7.11 -2.20
CA HIS A 472 -3.98 -5.76 -2.68
C HIS A 472 -3.62 -5.61 -4.15
N GLY A 473 -4.19 -4.63 -4.84
CA GLY A 473 -3.75 -4.28 -6.19
C GLY A 473 -2.34 -3.69 -6.20
N VAL A 474 -1.67 -3.79 -7.34
CA VAL A 474 -0.31 -3.28 -7.53
C VAL A 474 -0.22 -2.46 -8.82
N GLY A 475 0.45 -1.33 -8.75
CA GLY A 475 0.66 -0.39 -9.85
C GLY A 475 1.68 -0.88 -10.89
N SER A 476 1.81 -0.13 -12.00
CA SER A 476 2.88 -0.29 -12.97
C SER A 476 3.77 0.93 -12.94
N PHE A 477 4.91 0.84 -12.25
CA PHE A 477 5.77 1.96 -11.87
C PHE A 477 4.95 3.06 -11.17
N LEU A 478 4.14 2.63 -10.18
CA LEU A 478 3.31 3.44 -9.29
C LEU A 478 3.28 2.81 -7.88
N GLY A 479 2.23 3.06 -7.11
CA GLY A 479 2.11 2.51 -5.77
C GLY A 479 2.17 0.99 -5.73
N VAL A 480 2.89 0.42 -4.75
CA VAL A 480 2.83 -1.02 -4.46
C VAL A 480 1.43 -1.38 -3.99
N HIS A 481 0.81 -0.54 -3.17
CA HIS A 481 -0.61 -0.62 -2.86
C HIS A 481 -1.40 0.25 -3.84
N GLU A 482 -2.19 -0.37 -4.70
CA GLU A 482 -3.03 0.30 -5.70
C GLU A 482 -4.43 -0.29 -5.72
N GLY A 483 -5.44 0.55 -5.47
CA GLY A 483 -6.84 0.16 -5.63
C GLY A 483 -7.34 0.22 -7.10
N PRO A 484 -8.62 -0.14 -7.32
CA PRO A 484 -9.65 -0.44 -6.32
C PRO A 484 -9.71 -1.93 -5.90
N GLN A 485 -9.08 -2.84 -6.65
CA GLN A 485 -9.16 -4.28 -6.39
C GLN A 485 -8.32 -4.70 -5.18
N ASN A 486 -8.82 -5.64 -4.43
CA ASN A 486 -8.09 -6.34 -3.37
C ASN A 486 -8.75 -7.69 -3.10
N ILE A 487 -8.02 -8.62 -2.45
CA ILE A 487 -8.56 -9.88 -1.92
C ILE A 487 -8.61 -9.73 -0.40
N SER A 488 -9.79 -9.46 0.12
CA SER A 488 -10.02 -9.29 1.56
C SER A 488 -11.51 -9.47 1.88
N PRO A 489 -11.91 -9.62 3.15
CA PRO A 489 -13.33 -9.64 3.53
C PRO A 489 -14.10 -8.40 3.06
N MET A 490 -13.42 -7.28 2.83
CA MET A 490 -14.01 -6.01 2.37
C MET A 490 -13.83 -5.77 0.87
N GLY A 491 -13.24 -6.72 0.12
CA GLY A 491 -12.96 -6.59 -1.30
C GLY A 491 -14.24 -6.61 -2.14
N SER A 492 -14.80 -5.44 -2.44
CA SER A 492 -16.09 -5.27 -3.12
C SER A 492 -15.99 -5.09 -4.63
N GLU A 493 -14.79 -4.82 -5.16
CA GLU A 493 -14.58 -4.63 -6.60
C GLU A 493 -14.53 -5.97 -7.32
N GLU A 494 -15.16 -6.03 -8.49
CA GLU A 494 -15.08 -7.19 -9.38
C GLU A 494 -13.69 -7.32 -9.98
N LEU A 495 -13.15 -8.53 -9.94
CA LEU A 495 -11.86 -8.81 -10.55
C LEU A 495 -11.98 -8.87 -12.07
N LYS A 496 -11.14 -8.07 -12.76
CA LYS A 496 -11.15 -7.93 -14.22
C LYS A 496 -9.81 -8.32 -14.81
N GLU A 497 -9.84 -8.73 -16.08
CA GLU A 497 -8.64 -9.09 -16.84
C GLU A 497 -7.61 -7.94 -16.85
N GLY A 498 -6.35 -8.27 -16.62
CA GLY A 498 -5.24 -7.32 -16.51
C GLY A 498 -4.97 -6.78 -15.11
N MET A 499 -5.84 -6.99 -14.12
CA MET A 499 -5.57 -6.58 -12.75
C MET A 499 -4.42 -7.36 -12.15
N ILE A 500 -3.43 -6.66 -11.60
CA ILE A 500 -2.33 -7.25 -10.83
C ILE A 500 -2.70 -7.15 -9.34
N ILE A 501 -2.51 -8.25 -8.60
CA ILE A 501 -2.93 -8.38 -7.21
C ILE A 501 -1.87 -9.19 -6.46
N SER A 502 -1.56 -8.84 -5.20
CA SER A 502 -0.79 -9.69 -4.31
C SER A 502 -1.61 -10.89 -3.84
N ASN A 503 -0.93 -11.99 -3.55
CA ASN A 503 -1.47 -13.18 -2.92
C ASN A 503 -0.55 -13.54 -1.77
N GLU A 504 -0.88 -13.05 -0.55
CA GLU A 504 0.02 -12.92 0.59
C GLU A 504 -0.58 -13.42 1.93
N PRO A 505 -1.21 -14.59 1.99
CA PRO A 505 -1.65 -15.12 3.28
C PRO A 505 -0.48 -15.22 4.27
N GLY A 506 -0.76 -15.04 5.56
CA GLY A 506 0.25 -15.07 6.59
C GLY A 506 -0.25 -15.68 7.91
N TYR A 507 0.67 -15.88 8.86
CA TYR A 507 0.40 -16.22 10.24
C TYR A 507 1.42 -15.55 11.15
N TYR A 508 0.98 -14.94 12.25
CA TYR A 508 1.83 -14.15 13.13
C TYR A 508 1.58 -14.56 14.58
N LYS A 509 2.61 -15.12 15.23
CA LYS A 509 2.57 -15.48 16.63
C LYS A 509 3.33 -14.43 17.43
N GLU A 510 2.57 -13.59 18.12
CA GLU A 510 3.13 -12.45 18.86
C GLU A 510 4.30 -12.87 19.77
N ASN A 511 5.40 -12.13 19.73
CA ASN A 511 6.65 -12.38 20.45
C ASN A 511 7.40 -13.68 20.07
N GLU A 512 6.97 -14.42 19.06
CA GLU A 512 7.64 -15.65 18.64
C GLU A 512 8.12 -15.60 17.18
N TYR A 513 7.21 -15.57 16.19
CA TYR A 513 7.58 -15.57 14.77
C TYR A 513 6.43 -15.11 13.86
N GLY A 514 6.77 -14.74 12.63
CA GLY A 514 5.80 -14.50 11.55
C GLY A 514 6.10 -15.33 10.32
N ILE A 515 5.05 -15.68 9.60
CA ILE A 515 5.09 -16.40 8.32
C ILE A 515 4.23 -15.63 7.33
N ARG A 516 4.78 -15.31 6.15
CA ARG A 516 4.04 -14.83 4.98
C ARG A 516 4.65 -15.45 3.74
N ILE A 517 3.82 -15.89 2.82
CA ILE A 517 4.22 -16.39 1.50
C ILE A 517 3.46 -15.57 0.48
N GLU A 518 4.19 -14.82 -0.32
CA GLU A 518 3.60 -13.90 -1.27
C GLU A 518 4.16 -14.04 -2.66
N ASN A 519 3.26 -14.00 -3.63
CA ASN A 519 3.54 -13.72 -5.03
C ASN A 519 2.56 -12.69 -5.56
N LEU A 520 3.01 -11.85 -6.49
CA LEU A 520 2.08 -11.12 -7.34
C LEU A 520 1.51 -12.04 -8.43
N VAL A 521 0.22 -11.89 -8.65
CA VAL A 521 -0.53 -12.57 -9.71
C VAL A 521 -1.27 -11.55 -10.57
N TYR A 522 -1.60 -11.90 -11.80
CA TYR A 522 -2.53 -11.08 -12.58
C TYR A 522 -3.71 -11.90 -13.08
N VAL A 523 -4.84 -11.23 -13.21
CA VAL A 523 -6.09 -11.82 -13.69
C VAL A 523 -6.04 -11.96 -15.20
N LYS A 524 -6.35 -13.14 -15.72
CA LYS A 524 -6.51 -13.40 -17.15
C LYS A 524 -7.67 -14.34 -17.45
N GLN A 525 -8.09 -14.38 -18.69
CA GLN A 525 -9.10 -15.32 -19.15
C GLN A 525 -8.62 -16.77 -18.97
N SER A 526 -9.50 -17.65 -18.50
CA SER A 526 -9.23 -19.08 -18.42
C SER A 526 -9.17 -19.71 -19.82
N ASN A 527 -8.22 -20.63 -20.04
CA ASN A 527 -8.05 -21.28 -21.34
C ASN A 527 -9.32 -22.04 -21.74
N GLY A 528 -9.89 -21.70 -22.90
CA GLY A 528 -11.06 -22.39 -23.47
C GLY A 528 -12.41 -21.96 -22.93
N ASP A 529 -12.47 -21.08 -21.93
CA ASP A 529 -13.72 -20.58 -21.36
C ASP A 529 -13.71 -19.05 -21.19
N LYS A 530 -14.50 -18.35 -22.01
CA LYS A 530 -14.59 -16.89 -22.01
C LYS A 530 -15.32 -16.31 -20.80
N ASN A 531 -16.06 -17.15 -20.04
CA ASN A 531 -16.85 -16.72 -18.89
C ASN A 531 -16.05 -16.83 -17.58
N ASN A 532 -14.94 -17.58 -17.60
CA ASN A 532 -14.12 -17.79 -16.43
C ASN A 532 -12.76 -17.06 -16.54
N LEU A 533 -12.31 -16.58 -15.39
CA LEU A 533 -11.02 -15.96 -15.15
C LEU A 533 -10.15 -16.87 -14.29
N LYS A 534 -8.86 -16.65 -14.31
CA LYS A 534 -7.87 -17.30 -13.45
C LYS A 534 -6.70 -16.37 -13.17
N PHE A 535 -5.89 -16.74 -12.22
CA PHE A 535 -4.62 -16.07 -11.96
C PHE A 535 -3.46 -16.66 -12.75
N GLU A 536 -2.52 -15.81 -13.12
CA GLU A 536 -1.18 -16.21 -13.56
C GLU A 536 -0.13 -15.52 -12.68
N THR A 537 0.79 -16.32 -12.13
CA THR A 537 1.85 -15.84 -11.24
C THR A 537 2.92 -15.06 -12.01
N LEU A 538 3.23 -13.85 -11.51
CA LEU A 538 4.29 -12.97 -11.99
C LEU A 538 5.61 -13.20 -11.25
N THR A 539 5.57 -13.34 -9.92
CA THR A 539 6.76 -13.48 -9.07
C THR A 539 7.54 -14.75 -9.38
N MET A 540 8.87 -14.61 -9.56
CA MET A 540 9.78 -15.68 -9.92
C MET A 540 10.87 -15.84 -8.85
N SER A 541 10.53 -16.48 -7.73
CA SER A 541 11.47 -16.80 -6.64
C SER A 541 11.07 -18.12 -5.99
N PRO A 542 12.02 -18.98 -5.58
CA PRO A 542 11.69 -20.27 -4.98
C PRO A 542 10.94 -20.07 -3.64
N ILE A 543 10.00 -20.98 -3.36
CA ILE A 543 9.34 -21.13 -2.05
C ILE A 543 10.14 -22.17 -1.27
N ASP A 544 10.51 -21.87 -0.03
CA ASP A 544 11.31 -22.77 0.78
C ASP A 544 10.59 -24.10 1.05
N LYS A 545 11.26 -25.22 0.72
CA LYS A 545 10.68 -26.57 0.88
C LYS A 545 10.97 -27.19 2.24
N SER A 546 12.00 -26.75 2.95
CA SER A 546 12.41 -27.32 4.23
C SER A 546 11.41 -27.05 5.35
N LEU A 547 10.64 -25.95 5.19
CA LEU A 547 9.54 -25.58 6.08
C LEU A 547 8.22 -26.30 5.77
N ILE A 548 8.17 -27.10 4.70
CA ILE A 548 6.93 -27.78 4.29
C ILE A 548 6.76 -29.12 5.02
N LYS A 549 5.60 -29.29 5.63
CA LYS A 549 5.10 -30.57 6.13
C LYS A 549 4.40 -31.32 4.99
N VAL A 550 5.18 -32.06 4.19
CA VAL A 550 4.77 -32.62 2.88
C VAL A 550 3.49 -33.46 2.96
N ASN A 551 3.27 -34.17 4.08
CA ASN A 551 2.06 -34.97 4.32
C ASN A 551 0.77 -34.14 4.48
N LEU A 552 0.84 -32.83 4.68
CA LEU A 552 -0.32 -31.95 4.71
C LEU A 552 -0.71 -31.46 3.31
N LEU A 553 0.15 -31.60 2.30
CA LEU A 553 -0.16 -31.23 0.92
C LEU A 553 -0.83 -32.40 0.19
N ASP A 554 -1.90 -32.10 -0.52
CA ASP A 554 -2.50 -33.05 -1.45
C ASP A 554 -1.71 -33.12 -2.78
N HIS A 555 -2.13 -34.03 -3.66
CA HIS A 555 -1.46 -34.24 -4.95
C HIS A 555 -1.54 -33.01 -5.87
N LYS A 556 -2.64 -32.25 -5.85
CA LYS A 556 -2.81 -31.05 -6.68
C LYS A 556 -1.92 -29.91 -6.17
N GLU A 557 -1.82 -29.74 -4.87
CA GLU A 557 -0.97 -28.73 -4.23
C GLU A 557 0.51 -29.00 -4.49
N LYS A 558 0.95 -30.26 -4.37
CA LYS A 558 2.31 -30.69 -4.75
C LYS A 558 2.57 -30.44 -6.24
N GLY A 559 1.61 -30.78 -7.11
CA GLY A 559 1.68 -30.53 -8.55
C GLY A 559 1.85 -29.05 -8.86
N TRP A 560 1.04 -28.20 -8.25
CA TRP A 560 1.13 -26.75 -8.43
C TRP A 560 2.53 -26.21 -8.03
N LEU A 561 3.04 -26.63 -6.85
CA LEU A 561 4.34 -26.17 -6.35
C LEU A 561 5.48 -26.63 -7.27
N ASN A 562 5.45 -27.89 -7.73
CA ASN A 562 6.46 -28.42 -8.64
C ASN A 562 6.44 -27.68 -10.00
N ASP A 563 5.27 -27.39 -10.55
CA ASP A 563 5.12 -26.61 -11.79
C ASP A 563 5.60 -25.15 -11.62
N TYR A 564 5.28 -24.54 -10.48
CA TYR A 564 5.78 -23.21 -10.14
C TYR A 564 7.32 -23.19 -10.06
N HIS A 565 7.93 -24.11 -9.32
CA HIS A 565 9.39 -24.22 -9.19
C HIS A 565 10.06 -24.50 -10.54
N LYS A 566 9.47 -25.34 -11.37
CA LYS A 566 9.97 -25.58 -12.74
C LYS A 566 9.97 -24.30 -13.57
N LYS A 567 8.92 -23.46 -13.44
CA LYS A 567 8.86 -22.15 -14.10
C LYS A 567 9.93 -21.21 -13.56
N VAL A 568 10.08 -21.13 -12.22
CA VAL A 568 11.12 -20.30 -11.57
C VAL A 568 12.51 -20.69 -12.08
N PHE A 569 12.86 -21.96 -12.06
CA PHE A 569 14.16 -22.42 -12.55
C PHE A 569 14.38 -22.04 -14.02
N LYS A 570 13.39 -22.27 -14.88
CA LYS A 570 13.47 -21.94 -16.30
C LYS A 570 13.73 -20.45 -16.56
N GLU A 571 13.00 -19.57 -15.85
CA GLU A 571 13.06 -18.13 -16.10
C GLU A 571 14.27 -17.46 -15.44
N ILE A 572 14.76 -17.97 -14.31
CA ILE A 572 15.83 -17.34 -13.51
C ILE A 572 17.22 -17.91 -13.81
N SER A 573 17.34 -19.22 -14.01
CA SER A 573 18.65 -19.90 -14.17
C SER A 573 19.55 -19.34 -15.29
N PRO A 574 19.01 -18.76 -16.41
CA PRO A 574 19.88 -18.18 -17.45
C PRO A 574 20.69 -16.95 -17.01
N PHE A 575 20.34 -16.32 -15.90
CA PHE A 575 20.96 -15.08 -15.40
C PHE A 575 21.88 -15.33 -14.18
N LEU A 576 22.09 -16.58 -13.80
CA LEU A 576 22.86 -16.98 -12.63
C LEU A 576 24.21 -17.59 -13.04
N ASP A 577 25.21 -17.49 -12.16
CA ASP A 577 26.44 -18.27 -12.28
C ASP A 577 26.20 -19.76 -11.99
N ASN A 578 27.23 -20.58 -12.20
CA ASN A 578 27.11 -22.05 -12.06
C ASN A 578 26.73 -22.48 -10.62
N SER A 579 27.28 -21.83 -9.60
CA SER A 579 27.02 -22.16 -8.20
C SER A 579 25.60 -21.82 -7.81
N GLN A 580 25.18 -20.60 -8.13
CA GLN A 580 23.80 -20.10 -7.92
C GLN A 580 22.77 -20.93 -8.67
N LYS A 581 23.09 -21.33 -9.91
CA LYS A 581 22.22 -22.18 -10.74
C LYS A 581 22.05 -23.58 -10.14
N SER A 582 23.14 -24.20 -9.68
CA SER A 582 23.09 -25.53 -9.04
C SER A 582 22.29 -25.46 -7.72
N TRP A 583 22.48 -24.41 -6.94
CA TRP A 583 21.68 -24.16 -5.74
C TRP A 583 20.18 -23.99 -6.08
N LEU A 584 19.85 -23.17 -7.07
CA LEU A 584 18.46 -22.96 -7.49
C LEU A 584 17.82 -24.26 -8.00
N GLU A 585 18.58 -25.14 -8.67
CA GLU A 585 18.12 -26.46 -9.13
C GLU A 585 17.69 -27.34 -7.95
N ILE A 586 18.47 -27.33 -6.86
CA ILE A 586 18.13 -28.03 -5.60
C ILE A 586 16.84 -27.41 -4.98
N CYS A 587 16.78 -26.09 -4.86
CA CYS A 587 15.60 -25.40 -4.32
C CYS A 587 14.33 -25.71 -5.14
N CYS A 588 14.45 -25.80 -6.46
CA CYS A 588 13.34 -26.07 -7.38
C CYS A 588 13.09 -27.55 -7.67
N SER A 589 13.85 -28.49 -7.07
CA SER A 589 13.62 -29.92 -7.25
C SER A 589 12.23 -30.34 -6.76
N PRO A 590 11.58 -31.33 -7.43
CA PRO A 590 10.22 -31.75 -7.08
C PRO A 590 10.11 -32.31 -5.66
N ILE A 591 8.94 -32.05 -5.03
CA ILE A 591 8.50 -32.76 -3.81
C ILE A 591 7.58 -33.91 -4.21
N HIS A 592 7.63 -35.02 -3.48
CA HIS A 592 6.88 -36.25 -3.76
C HIS A 592 5.84 -36.60 -2.69
#